data_2a9a8d6af668fa8f46871a33f9b85c89
#
_entry.id   2a9a8d6af668fa8f46871a33f9b85c89
#
_cell.length_a   1.000
_cell.length_b   1.000
_cell.length_c   1.000
_cell.angle_alpha   90.00
_cell.angle_beta   90.00
_cell.angle_gamma   90.00
#
_symmetry.space_group_name_H-M   'P 1'
#
loop_
_entity.id
_entity.type
_entity.pdbx_description
1 polymer ?
#
loop_
_entity_poly.entity_id
_entity_poly.type
_entity_poly.pdbx_seq_one_letter_code
_entity_poly.pdbx_strand_id
1 'polypeptide(L)'
;FRRVLFRSGQDIARVIGATEKKDGYMAGNGYLVTWALGHLVSLAMPSAYGYGKASHEDLPMLPEPFQLVVRQIKTDRGMVTDIGAAKQLKVIDEVFSKCDSIIVATDAGREGELIFRYIYHYLGYTKPFKRLWISSLTDEAIRAGMSNLKDGEAYDALYHAADCRAKADWLVGMNASRALALASGMPNNSLGRVQTPTLAMICSRYKENRDFVSTPYWQLHITLERLGEFRQFAHIEDFKSKEQAEAAHARF
;
A
#
# COMPACT_ATOMS: atom_id res chain seq x y z
N PHE A 1 0.44 -12.55 3.37
CA PHE A 1 1.19 -11.39 2.84
C PHE A 1 2.71 -11.56 3.01
N ARG A 2 3.23 -11.93 4.20
CA ARG A 2 4.68 -12.16 4.42
C ARG A 2 5.31 -13.21 3.49
N ARG A 3 4.54 -14.22 3.05
CA ARG A 3 5.04 -15.27 2.14
C ARG A 3 5.24 -14.80 0.69
N VAL A 4 4.52 -13.79 0.23
CA VAL A 4 4.59 -13.33 -1.17
C VAL A 4 5.88 -12.55 -1.43
N LEU A 5 6.25 -11.61 -0.55
CA LEU A 5 7.47 -10.80 -0.69
C LEU A 5 8.76 -11.63 -0.58
N PHE A 6 8.77 -12.65 0.27
CA PHE A 6 9.86 -13.63 0.36
C PHE A 6 10.01 -14.46 -0.92
N ARG A 7 8.89 -14.86 -1.55
CA ARG A 7 8.89 -15.59 -2.81
C ARG A 7 9.51 -14.79 -3.94
N SER A 8 9.15 -13.51 -4.10
CA SER A 8 9.68 -12.65 -5.17
C SER A 8 11.20 -12.57 -5.16
N GLY A 9 11.82 -12.40 -3.98
CA GLY A 9 13.27 -12.41 -3.83
C GLY A 9 13.90 -13.77 -4.20
N GLN A 10 13.25 -14.89 -3.85
CA GLN A 10 13.72 -16.23 -4.19
C GLN A 10 13.57 -16.54 -5.69
N ASP A 11 12.48 -16.09 -6.32
CA ASP A 11 12.26 -16.28 -7.75
C ASP A 11 13.33 -15.51 -8.55
N ILE A 12 13.62 -14.27 -8.19
CA ILE A 12 14.69 -13.49 -8.79
C ILE A 12 16.04 -14.19 -8.57
N ALA A 13 16.36 -14.59 -7.34
CA ALA A 13 17.61 -15.25 -7.00
C ALA A 13 17.82 -16.52 -7.83
N ARG A 14 16.79 -17.35 -7.97
CA ARG A 14 16.81 -18.57 -8.80
C ARG A 14 17.14 -18.24 -10.26
N VAL A 15 16.45 -17.26 -10.84
CA VAL A 15 16.61 -16.90 -12.27
C VAL A 15 17.99 -16.35 -12.60
N ILE A 16 18.59 -15.59 -11.67
CA ILE A 16 19.95 -15.03 -11.86
C ILE A 16 21.07 -15.96 -11.39
N GLY A 17 20.73 -17.14 -10.84
CA GLY A 17 21.70 -18.14 -10.41
C GLY A 17 22.25 -17.97 -8.99
N ALA A 18 21.62 -17.15 -8.16
CA ALA A 18 21.96 -17.01 -6.73
C ALA A 18 21.22 -18.08 -5.92
N THR A 19 21.68 -19.31 -5.93
CA THR A 19 20.94 -20.49 -5.40
C THR A 19 21.43 -20.94 -4.02
N GLU A 20 22.58 -20.46 -3.54
CA GLU A 20 23.10 -20.80 -2.22
C GLU A 20 22.34 -20.06 -1.11
N LYS A 21 21.64 -20.80 -0.27
CA LYS A 21 20.86 -20.23 0.83
C LYS A 21 21.72 -19.86 2.03
N LYS A 22 21.61 -18.62 2.48
CA LYS A 22 22.24 -18.08 3.71
C LYS A 22 21.14 -17.57 4.67
N ASP A 23 21.53 -17.20 5.89
CA ASP A 23 20.60 -16.60 6.85
C ASP A 23 20.22 -15.17 6.40
N GLY A 24 19.02 -14.99 5.92
CA GLY A 24 18.46 -13.71 5.47
C GLY A 24 18.81 -13.26 4.05
N TYR A 25 19.58 -14.04 3.27
CA TYR A 25 19.86 -13.76 1.86
C TYR A 25 20.19 -15.02 1.06
N MET A 26 20.30 -14.90 -0.25
CA MET A 26 20.79 -15.94 -1.17
C MET A 26 22.02 -15.45 -1.91
N ALA A 27 22.95 -16.35 -2.21
CA ALA A 27 24.21 -16.04 -2.88
C ALA A 27 24.45 -16.94 -4.10
N GLY A 28 25.22 -16.45 -5.07
CA GLY A 28 25.65 -17.21 -6.25
C GLY A 28 25.75 -16.34 -7.48
N ASN A 29 26.52 -16.81 -8.47
CA ASN A 29 26.73 -16.16 -9.75
C ASN A 29 27.10 -14.67 -9.65
N GLY A 30 27.88 -14.27 -8.61
CA GLY A 30 28.26 -12.88 -8.39
C GLY A 30 27.16 -12.01 -7.76
N TYR A 31 26.03 -12.56 -7.39
CA TYR A 31 24.91 -11.85 -6.77
C TYR A 31 24.70 -12.25 -5.32
N LEU A 32 24.30 -11.26 -4.51
CA LEU A 32 23.74 -11.44 -3.18
C LEU A 32 22.30 -10.89 -3.20
N VAL A 33 21.33 -11.74 -2.97
CA VAL A 33 19.90 -11.37 -3.03
C VAL A 33 19.31 -11.41 -1.63
N THR A 34 18.92 -10.26 -1.13
CA THR A 34 18.21 -10.13 0.15
C THR A 34 16.83 -9.53 -0.07
N TRP A 35 15.99 -9.42 0.97
CA TRP A 35 14.60 -8.99 0.86
C TRP A 35 14.17 -8.17 2.07
N ALA A 36 13.13 -7.37 1.87
CA ALA A 36 12.41 -6.69 2.93
C ALA A 36 11.00 -7.31 3.09
N LEU A 37 10.61 -7.62 4.31
CA LEU A 37 9.26 -8.11 4.64
C LEU A 37 8.34 -6.93 4.98
N GLY A 38 7.95 -6.16 3.95
CA GLY A 38 7.28 -4.88 4.09
C GLY A 38 8.25 -3.78 4.55
N HIS A 39 7.72 -2.72 5.15
CA HIS A 39 8.57 -1.65 5.70
C HIS A 39 9.40 -2.17 6.89
N LEU A 40 10.72 -2.17 6.78
CA LEU A 40 11.65 -2.43 7.88
C LEU A 40 11.99 -1.15 8.63
N VAL A 41 11.91 -0.02 7.93
CA VAL A 41 12.13 1.34 8.42
C VAL A 41 10.86 2.15 8.19
N SER A 42 10.50 3.01 9.12
CA SER A 42 9.31 3.87 9.10
C SER A 42 9.60 5.24 9.70
N LEU A 43 8.69 6.19 9.50
CA LEU A 43 8.74 7.46 10.23
C LEU A 43 8.55 7.20 11.73
N ALA A 44 9.28 7.93 12.54
CA ALA A 44 9.24 7.83 14.00
C ALA A 44 7.85 8.23 14.54
N MET A 45 7.48 7.64 15.66
CA MET A 45 6.23 7.97 16.37
C MET A 45 6.38 9.32 17.12
N PRO A 46 5.27 9.98 17.48
CA PRO A 46 5.29 11.27 18.18
C PRO A 46 6.20 11.33 19.41
N SER A 47 6.33 10.22 20.15
CA SER A 47 7.19 10.15 21.32
C SER A 47 8.67 10.38 21.04
N ALA A 48 9.14 10.07 19.83
CA ALA A 48 10.54 10.31 19.42
C ALA A 48 10.84 11.80 19.25
N TYR A 49 9.82 12.63 19.10
CA TYR A 49 9.93 14.09 18.97
C TYR A 49 9.57 14.83 20.27
N GLY A 50 9.46 14.11 21.39
CA GLY A 50 9.11 14.70 22.69
C GLY A 50 7.61 14.84 22.95
N TYR A 51 6.75 14.49 22.00
CA TYR A 51 5.30 14.51 22.20
C TYR A 51 4.84 13.29 22.99
N GLY A 52 4.53 13.50 24.29
CA GLY A 52 4.08 12.45 25.21
C GLY A 52 2.62 12.05 25.06
N LYS A 53 1.87 12.10 26.15
CA LYS A 53 0.40 11.95 26.13
C LYS A 53 -0.21 13.09 25.33
N ALA A 54 -1.39 12.82 24.74
CA ALA A 54 -2.10 13.85 23.98
C ALA A 54 -2.37 15.09 24.85
N SER A 55 -1.99 16.27 24.37
CA SER A 55 -2.26 17.57 24.97
C SER A 55 -2.72 18.54 23.89
N HIS A 56 -3.55 19.51 24.25
CA HIS A 56 -3.96 20.58 23.33
C HIS A 56 -2.77 21.48 22.93
N GLU A 57 -1.80 21.65 23.81
CA GLU A 57 -0.60 22.47 23.59
C GLU A 57 0.35 21.85 22.56
N ASP A 58 0.31 20.54 22.39
CA ASP A 58 1.13 19.80 21.42
C ASP A 58 0.58 19.88 19.97
N LEU A 59 -0.63 20.39 19.78
CA LEU A 59 -1.28 20.38 18.46
C LEU A 59 -1.15 21.75 17.76
N PRO A 60 -0.77 21.77 16.47
CA PRO A 60 -0.42 20.63 15.64
C PRO A 60 1.04 20.16 15.86
N MET A 61 1.25 18.84 15.90
CA MET A 61 2.59 18.24 15.89
C MET A 61 3.18 18.37 14.48
N LEU A 62 4.30 19.05 14.36
CA LEU A 62 5.01 19.31 13.09
C LEU A 62 6.49 18.91 13.23
N PRO A 63 6.83 17.62 13.13
CA PRO A 63 8.22 17.17 13.25
C PRO A 63 9.10 17.78 12.15
N GLU A 64 10.23 18.38 12.53
CA GLU A 64 11.22 18.91 11.58
C GLU A 64 12.63 18.72 12.15
N PRO A 65 13.48 17.89 11.53
CA PRO A 65 13.17 16.97 10.42
C PRO A 65 12.38 15.73 10.89
N PHE A 66 11.70 15.06 9.94
CA PHE A 66 11.18 13.72 10.18
C PHE A 66 12.32 12.72 10.37
N GLN A 67 12.22 11.88 11.39
CA GLN A 67 13.20 10.84 11.70
C GLN A 67 12.76 9.48 11.18
N LEU A 68 13.72 8.73 10.64
CA LEU A 68 13.53 7.33 10.29
C LEU A 68 13.96 6.43 11.46
N VAL A 69 13.15 5.42 11.74
CA VAL A 69 13.42 4.44 12.79
C VAL A 69 13.15 3.03 12.28
N VAL A 70 13.80 2.04 12.89
CA VAL A 70 13.43 0.64 12.66
C VAL A 70 11.98 0.44 13.04
N ARG A 71 11.23 -0.27 12.20
CA ARG A 71 9.81 -0.57 12.43
C ARG A 71 9.53 -0.95 13.87
N GLN A 72 8.51 -0.33 14.43
CA GLN A 72 8.03 -0.60 15.78
C GLN A 72 6.73 -1.38 15.75
N ILE A 73 6.50 -2.20 16.76
CA ILE A 73 5.26 -2.94 16.98
C ILE A 73 4.68 -2.59 18.36
N LYS A 74 3.36 -2.57 18.43
CA LYS A 74 2.65 -2.32 19.69
C LYS A 74 2.62 -3.62 20.51
N THR A 75 3.04 -3.52 21.75
CA THR A 75 2.95 -4.59 22.77
C THR A 75 2.18 -4.07 23.98
N ASP A 76 1.90 -4.94 24.94
CA ASP A 76 1.27 -4.55 26.22
C ASP A 76 2.08 -3.52 27.01
N ARG A 77 3.39 -3.45 26.75
CA ARG A 77 4.36 -2.52 27.35
C ARG A 77 4.57 -1.24 26.55
N GLY A 78 3.83 -1.04 25.45
CA GLY A 78 3.97 0.08 24.54
C GLY A 78 4.59 -0.28 23.20
N MET A 79 5.13 0.72 22.50
CA MET A 79 5.80 0.56 21.21
C MET A 79 7.23 0.05 21.44
N VAL A 80 7.59 -1.07 20.81
CA VAL A 80 8.94 -1.66 20.87
C VAL A 80 9.45 -1.92 19.46
N THR A 81 10.76 -1.92 19.28
CA THR A 81 11.40 -2.26 18.01
C THR A 81 11.06 -3.70 17.61
N ASP A 82 10.64 -3.90 16.37
CA ASP A 82 10.43 -5.24 15.78
C ASP A 82 11.79 -5.93 15.61
N ILE A 83 12.04 -6.96 16.42
CA ILE A 83 13.30 -7.72 16.43
C ILE A 83 13.55 -8.37 15.06
N GLY A 84 12.49 -8.86 14.40
CA GLY A 84 12.60 -9.45 13.06
C GLY A 84 13.01 -8.42 11.99
N ALA A 85 12.47 -7.21 12.07
CA ALA A 85 12.87 -6.12 11.20
C ALA A 85 14.32 -5.69 11.47
N ALA A 86 14.71 -5.57 12.72
CA ALA A 86 16.08 -5.22 13.11
C ALA A 86 17.10 -6.28 12.66
N LYS A 87 16.78 -7.58 12.81
CA LYS A 87 17.62 -8.68 12.32
C LYS A 87 17.80 -8.61 10.79
N GLN A 88 16.71 -8.47 10.06
CA GLN A 88 16.76 -8.41 8.59
C GLN A 88 17.51 -7.16 8.10
N LEU A 89 17.36 -6.04 8.79
CA LEU A 89 18.06 -4.80 8.46
C LEU A 89 19.59 -4.96 8.60
N LYS A 90 20.06 -5.66 9.64
CA LYS A 90 21.49 -6.01 9.78
C LYS A 90 21.98 -6.87 8.62
N VAL A 91 21.19 -7.86 8.18
CA VAL A 91 21.56 -8.68 7.02
C VAL A 91 21.67 -7.82 5.75
N ILE A 92 20.74 -6.89 5.55
CA ILE A 92 20.76 -5.98 4.39
C ILE A 92 22.02 -5.10 4.45
N ASP A 93 22.36 -4.58 5.62
CA ASP A 93 23.56 -3.77 5.81
C ASP A 93 24.84 -4.56 5.49
N GLU A 94 24.96 -5.79 5.99
CA GLU A 94 26.07 -6.69 5.67
C GLU A 94 26.16 -7.00 4.17
N VAL A 95 25.04 -7.22 3.51
CA VAL A 95 24.98 -7.48 2.06
C VAL A 95 25.38 -6.23 1.28
N PHE A 96 24.83 -5.07 1.63
CA PHE A 96 25.16 -3.80 0.97
C PHE A 96 26.64 -3.43 1.14
N SER A 97 27.25 -3.70 2.31
CA SER A 97 28.66 -3.41 2.55
C SER A 97 29.59 -4.24 1.66
N LYS A 98 29.20 -5.47 1.31
CA LYS A 98 30.00 -6.41 0.51
C LYS A 98 29.87 -6.21 -1.01
N CYS A 99 28.89 -5.43 -1.46
CA CYS A 99 28.57 -5.25 -2.88
C CYS A 99 29.08 -3.91 -3.43
N ASP A 100 29.55 -3.90 -4.69
CA ASP A 100 30.00 -2.69 -5.37
C ASP A 100 28.81 -1.84 -5.86
N SER A 101 27.70 -2.49 -6.20
CA SER A 101 26.49 -1.83 -6.69
C SER A 101 25.24 -2.53 -6.16
N ILE A 102 24.11 -1.82 -6.17
CA ILE A 102 22.82 -2.31 -5.67
C ILE A 102 21.83 -2.36 -6.84
N ILE A 103 21.12 -3.48 -6.95
CA ILE A 103 19.97 -3.61 -7.85
C ILE A 103 18.71 -3.69 -6.98
N VAL A 104 17.84 -2.71 -7.17
CA VAL A 104 16.59 -2.61 -6.41
C VAL A 104 15.50 -3.35 -7.15
N ALA A 105 14.99 -4.41 -6.56
CA ALA A 105 13.96 -5.29 -7.09
C ALA A 105 12.69 -5.34 -6.22
N THR A 106 12.41 -4.27 -5.47
CA THR A 106 11.13 -4.10 -4.78
C THR A 106 10.01 -3.83 -5.79
N ASP A 107 8.76 -3.97 -5.37
CA ASP A 107 7.60 -3.83 -6.26
C ASP A 107 7.69 -2.56 -7.13
N ALA A 108 7.24 -2.68 -8.39
CA ALA A 108 7.20 -1.58 -9.34
C ALA A 108 6.10 -0.59 -8.99
N GLY A 109 6.37 0.30 -8.04
CA GLY A 109 5.40 1.26 -7.54
C GLY A 109 5.96 2.15 -6.43
N ARG A 110 5.16 3.12 -6.00
CA ARG A 110 5.52 4.10 -4.96
C ARG A 110 5.95 3.44 -3.64
N GLU A 111 5.22 2.42 -3.20
CA GLU A 111 5.52 1.74 -1.93
C GLU A 111 6.82 0.94 -2.00
N GLY A 112 7.06 0.23 -3.12
CA GLY A 112 8.33 -0.49 -3.30
C GLY A 112 9.54 0.43 -3.35
N GLU A 113 9.41 1.60 -3.98
CA GLU A 113 10.46 2.62 -3.98
C GLU A 113 10.69 3.19 -2.58
N LEU A 114 9.62 3.50 -1.85
CA LEU A 114 9.71 4.02 -0.48
C LEU A 114 10.37 3.03 0.48
N ILE A 115 10.02 1.74 0.41
CA ILE A 115 10.61 0.69 1.25
C ILE A 115 12.12 0.65 1.07
N PHE A 116 12.60 0.64 -0.20
CA PHE A 116 14.03 0.63 -0.46
C PHE A 116 14.72 1.91 0.00
N ARG A 117 14.20 3.09 -0.39
CA ARG A 117 14.83 4.39 -0.07
C ARG A 117 14.91 4.64 1.43
N TYR A 118 13.91 4.25 2.20
CA TYR A 118 13.95 4.38 3.65
C TYR A 118 15.04 3.50 4.28
N ILE A 119 15.21 2.27 3.80
CA ILE A 119 16.30 1.39 4.24
C ILE A 119 17.66 2.00 3.86
N TYR A 120 17.80 2.44 2.62
CA TYR A 120 19.01 2.99 2.05
C TYR A 120 19.48 4.25 2.80
N HIS A 121 18.56 5.19 3.04
CA HIS A 121 18.85 6.40 3.82
C HIS A 121 19.09 6.12 5.30
N TYR A 122 18.32 5.22 5.89
CA TYR A 122 18.51 4.84 7.30
C TYR A 122 19.89 4.22 7.57
N LEU A 123 20.38 3.42 6.63
CA LEU A 123 21.71 2.80 6.72
C LEU A 123 22.84 3.74 6.27
N GLY A 124 22.53 4.93 5.75
CA GLY A 124 23.52 5.93 5.35
C GLY A 124 24.30 5.61 4.08
N TYR A 125 23.76 4.76 3.20
CA TYR A 125 24.42 4.44 1.95
C TYR A 125 24.30 5.56 0.92
N THR A 126 25.36 5.70 0.10
CA THR A 126 25.45 6.65 -1.03
C THR A 126 25.90 5.97 -2.33
N LYS A 127 26.01 4.64 -2.34
CA LYS A 127 26.41 3.85 -3.50
C LYS A 127 25.39 4.03 -4.64
N PRO A 128 25.83 4.13 -5.90
CA PRO A 128 24.89 4.15 -7.01
C PRO A 128 24.09 2.85 -7.06
N PHE A 129 22.81 2.94 -7.44
CA PHE A 129 21.95 1.79 -7.57
C PHE A 129 21.14 1.85 -8.86
N LYS A 130 20.75 0.67 -9.33
CA LYS A 130 19.88 0.50 -10.48
C LYS A 130 18.56 -0.11 -10.10
N ARG A 131 17.54 0.15 -10.87
CA ARG A 131 16.17 -0.29 -10.61
C ARG A 131 15.78 -1.40 -11.61
N LEU A 132 15.43 -2.57 -11.07
CA LEU A 132 14.70 -3.60 -11.80
C LEU A 132 13.21 -3.26 -11.73
N TRP A 133 12.63 -2.83 -12.85
CA TRP A 133 11.24 -2.42 -12.93
C TRP A 133 10.45 -3.41 -13.77
N ILE A 134 9.79 -4.35 -13.09
CA ILE A 134 9.01 -5.41 -13.72
C ILE A 134 7.64 -5.54 -13.04
N SER A 135 6.61 -5.85 -13.80
CA SER A 135 5.25 -6.09 -13.34
C SER A 135 4.90 -7.58 -13.22
N SER A 136 5.78 -8.45 -13.68
CA SER A 136 5.62 -9.90 -13.64
C SER A 136 6.89 -10.58 -13.12
N LEU A 137 6.75 -11.70 -12.42
CA LEU A 137 7.86 -12.52 -11.88
C LEU A 137 8.10 -13.80 -12.68
N THR A 138 7.70 -13.84 -13.95
CA THR A 138 8.09 -14.93 -14.86
C THR A 138 9.59 -14.89 -15.13
N ASP A 139 10.17 -16.04 -15.39
CA ASP A 139 11.62 -16.17 -15.70
C ASP A 139 12.04 -15.24 -16.84
N GLU A 140 11.20 -15.14 -17.88
CA GLU A 140 11.42 -14.28 -19.03
C GLU A 140 11.41 -12.81 -18.67
N ALA A 141 10.41 -12.36 -17.88
CA ALA A 141 10.30 -10.97 -17.44
C ALA A 141 11.48 -10.57 -16.54
N ILE A 142 11.93 -11.47 -15.66
CA ILE A 142 13.10 -11.22 -14.80
C ILE A 142 14.36 -11.08 -15.65
N ARG A 143 14.63 -11.99 -16.61
CA ARG A 143 15.81 -11.92 -17.50
C ARG A 143 15.78 -10.65 -18.35
N ALA A 144 14.65 -10.34 -18.96
CA ALA A 144 14.49 -9.11 -19.76
C ALA A 144 14.70 -7.85 -18.92
N GLY A 145 14.14 -7.82 -17.70
CA GLY A 145 14.32 -6.72 -16.76
C GLY A 145 15.78 -6.55 -16.31
N MET A 146 16.47 -7.64 -16.01
CA MET A 146 17.91 -7.62 -15.65
C MET A 146 18.79 -7.10 -16.77
N SER A 147 18.42 -7.33 -18.04
CA SER A 147 19.11 -6.78 -19.21
C SER A 147 18.75 -5.30 -19.49
N ASN A 148 17.71 -4.75 -18.85
CA ASN A 148 17.21 -3.39 -19.06
C ASN A 148 17.04 -2.62 -17.75
N LEU A 149 18.04 -2.69 -16.87
CA LEU A 149 18.07 -1.95 -15.61
C LEU A 149 18.08 -0.44 -15.88
N LYS A 150 17.29 0.29 -15.08
CA LYS A 150 17.25 1.76 -15.11
C LYS A 150 18.07 2.34 -13.97
N ASP A 151 18.61 3.54 -14.19
CA ASP A 151 19.30 4.25 -13.12
C ASP A 151 18.33 4.68 -12.01
N GLY A 152 18.79 4.62 -10.78
CA GLY A 152 17.95 4.91 -9.60
C GLY A 152 17.38 6.32 -9.59
N GLU A 153 18.13 7.30 -10.10
CA GLU A 153 17.74 8.71 -10.21
C GLU A 153 16.47 8.92 -11.05
N ALA A 154 16.21 8.06 -12.03
CA ALA A 154 14.97 8.11 -12.83
C ALA A 154 13.70 7.95 -11.99
N TYR A 155 13.82 7.46 -10.76
CA TYR A 155 12.72 7.21 -9.82
C TYR A 155 12.69 8.17 -8.63
N ASP A 156 13.53 9.21 -8.61
CA ASP A 156 13.57 10.18 -7.51
C ASP A 156 12.24 10.93 -7.33
N ALA A 157 11.61 11.35 -8.41
CA ALA A 157 10.28 11.97 -8.34
C ALA A 157 9.21 11.03 -7.75
N LEU A 158 9.30 9.72 -8.07
CA LEU A 158 8.40 8.71 -7.51
C LEU A 158 8.64 8.51 -6.01
N TYR A 159 9.91 8.48 -5.59
CA TYR A 159 10.29 8.44 -4.18
C TYR A 159 9.78 9.67 -3.43
N HIS A 160 10.03 10.87 -3.92
CA HIS A 160 9.55 12.10 -3.28
C HIS A 160 8.03 12.15 -3.15
N ALA A 161 7.29 11.70 -4.17
CA ALA A 161 5.84 11.58 -4.10
C ALA A 161 5.38 10.58 -3.01
N ALA A 162 6.09 9.46 -2.86
CA ALA A 162 5.80 8.45 -1.83
C ALA A 162 6.14 8.97 -0.42
N ASP A 163 7.27 9.62 -0.25
CA ASP A 163 7.72 10.22 1.02
C ASP A 163 6.80 11.36 1.47
N CYS A 164 6.44 12.27 0.56
CA CYS A 164 5.45 13.32 0.85
C CYS A 164 4.11 12.73 1.29
N ARG A 165 3.66 11.67 0.63
CA ARG A 165 2.44 10.98 1.04
C ARG A 165 2.56 10.35 2.43
N ALA A 166 3.67 9.67 2.73
CA ALA A 166 3.90 9.07 4.04
C ALA A 166 3.92 10.11 5.15
N LYS A 167 4.57 11.25 4.92
CA LYS A 167 4.60 12.39 5.86
C LYS A 167 3.22 13.03 6.02
N ALA A 168 2.47 13.22 4.94
CA ALA A 168 1.10 13.72 4.99
C ALA A 168 0.16 12.78 5.75
N ASP A 169 0.27 11.45 5.52
CA ASP A 169 -0.50 10.45 6.25
C ASP A 169 -0.15 10.45 7.75
N TRP A 170 1.14 10.66 8.09
CA TRP A 170 1.57 10.82 9.48
C TRP A 170 0.98 12.09 10.10
N LEU A 171 1.13 13.24 9.44
CA LEU A 171 0.64 14.54 9.96
C LEU A 171 -0.87 14.51 10.18
N VAL A 172 -1.64 14.05 9.20
CA VAL A 172 -3.10 13.98 9.32
C VAL A 172 -3.49 12.93 10.36
N GLY A 173 -2.93 11.72 10.27
CA GLY A 173 -3.30 10.61 11.15
C GLY A 173 -2.99 10.88 12.61
N MET A 174 -1.78 11.35 12.91
CA MET A 174 -1.35 11.58 14.29
C MET A 174 -2.06 12.78 14.93
N ASN A 175 -2.13 13.92 14.22
CA ASN A 175 -2.78 15.11 14.74
C ASN A 175 -4.29 14.94 14.89
N ALA A 176 -4.96 14.44 13.85
CA ALA A 176 -6.41 14.29 13.90
C ALA A 176 -6.87 13.23 14.92
N SER A 177 -6.12 12.11 15.06
CA SER A 177 -6.43 11.11 16.08
C SER A 177 -6.28 11.67 17.51
N ARG A 178 -5.22 12.45 17.77
CA ARG A 178 -5.03 13.12 19.07
C ARG A 178 -6.09 14.17 19.34
N ALA A 179 -6.39 15.01 18.36
CA ALA A 179 -7.46 16.02 18.49
C ALA A 179 -8.82 15.36 18.79
N LEU A 180 -9.14 14.29 18.09
CA LEU A 180 -10.38 13.53 18.32
C LEU A 180 -10.40 12.88 19.71
N ALA A 181 -9.29 12.31 20.17
CA ALA A 181 -9.17 11.73 21.49
C ALA A 181 -9.37 12.78 22.59
N LEU A 182 -8.79 13.96 22.44
CA LEU A 182 -8.96 15.09 23.37
C LEU A 182 -10.41 15.61 23.39
N ALA A 183 -11.02 15.79 22.23
CA ALA A 183 -12.39 16.30 22.11
C ALA A 183 -13.45 15.32 22.63
N SER A 184 -13.24 14.01 22.43
CA SER A 184 -14.21 12.98 22.85
C SER A 184 -13.97 12.43 24.25
N GLY A 185 -12.80 12.68 24.86
CA GLY A 185 -12.36 12.05 26.10
C GLY A 185 -12.04 10.54 25.96
N MET A 186 -12.04 10.00 24.75
CA MET A 186 -11.79 8.58 24.46
C MET A 186 -10.39 8.37 23.86
N PRO A 187 -9.46 7.73 24.59
CA PRO A 187 -8.05 7.71 24.21
C PRO A 187 -7.70 6.83 23.01
N ASN A 188 -8.59 5.97 22.58
CA ASN A 188 -8.33 4.98 21.51
C ASN A 188 -9.00 5.31 20.17
N ASN A 189 -9.45 6.54 19.99
CA ASN A 189 -9.98 6.97 18.70
C ASN A 189 -8.87 7.16 17.69
N SER A 190 -9.04 6.58 16.51
CA SER A 190 -8.12 6.80 15.41
C SER A 190 -8.85 7.37 14.20
N LEU A 191 -8.19 8.34 13.56
CA LEU A 191 -8.67 8.98 12.37
C LEU A 191 -7.56 8.95 11.33
N GLY A 192 -7.92 8.69 10.08
CA GLY A 192 -6.94 8.63 9.01
C GLY A 192 -7.56 8.90 7.65
N ARG A 193 -6.73 9.34 6.74
CA ARG A 193 -7.11 9.78 5.39
C ARG A 193 -7.78 8.68 4.55
N VAL A 194 -7.47 7.42 4.80
CA VAL A 194 -8.04 6.27 4.08
C VAL A 194 -9.05 5.52 4.95
N GLN A 195 -8.68 5.17 6.18
CA GLN A 195 -9.53 4.34 7.04
C GLN A 195 -10.88 4.99 7.39
N THR A 196 -10.89 6.30 7.63
CA THR A 196 -12.13 7.00 8.04
C THR A 196 -13.14 7.10 6.90
N PRO A 197 -12.79 7.52 5.67
CA PRO A 197 -13.72 7.48 4.55
C PRO A 197 -14.19 6.06 4.20
N THR A 198 -13.30 5.06 4.29
CA THR A 198 -13.69 3.65 4.06
C THR A 198 -14.73 3.19 5.07
N LEU A 199 -14.52 3.47 6.36
CA LEU A 199 -15.50 3.16 7.40
C LEU A 199 -16.82 3.90 7.16
N ALA A 200 -16.77 5.19 6.79
CA ALA A 200 -17.96 5.98 6.50
C ALA A 200 -18.78 5.38 5.34
N MET A 201 -18.13 4.92 4.26
CA MET A 201 -18.81 4.24 3.15
C MET A 201 -19.51 2.94 3.62
N ILE A 202 -18.83 2.14 4.44
CA ILE A 202 -19.40 0.89 4.99
C ILE A 202 -20.60 1.22 5.89
N CYS A 203 -20.48 2.22 6.77
CA CYS A 203 -21.57 2.65 7.66
C CYS A 203 -22.76 3.22 6.88
N SER A 204 -22.51 4.00 5.83
CA SER A 204 -23.57 4.52 4.95
C SER A 204 -24.30 3.36 4.27
N ARG A 205 -23.57 2.42 3.70
CA ARG A 205 -24.18 1.24 3.05
C ARG A 205 -24.96 0.37 4.03
N TYR A 206 -24.45 0.20 5.24
CA TYR A 206 -25.19 -0.50 6.31
C TYR A 206 -26.52 0.19 6.63
N LYS A 207 -26.51 1.53 6.79
CA LYS A 207 -27.73 2.30 7.03
C LYS A 207 -28.73 2.22 5.89
N GLU A 208 -28.26 2.40 4.65
CA GLU A 208 -29.08 2.26 3.43
C GLU A 208 -29.74 0.88 3.38
N ASN A 209 -29.02 -0.20 3.70
CA ASN A 209 -29.57 -1.55 3.72
C ASN A 209 -30.57 -1.75 4.86
N ARG A 210 -30.25 -1.26 6.08
CA ARG A 210 -31.13 -1.38 7.24
C ARG A 210 -32.43 -0.61 7.06
N ASP A 211 -32.35 0.59 6.50
CA ASP A 211 -33.46 1.52 6.35
C ASP A 211 -34.13 1.37 4.95
N PHE A 212 -33.73 0.34 4.18
CA PHE A 212 -34.26 0.08 2.87
C PHE A 212 -35.73 -0.28 2.91
N VAL A 213 -36.53 0.50 2.21
CA VAL A 213 -37.96 0.24 1.97
C VAL A 213 -38.13 -0.23 0.54
N SER A 214 -38.61 -1.45 0.36
CA SER A 214 -38.89 -2.00 -0.97
C SER A 214 -39.98 -1.20 -1.66
N THR A 215 -39.67 -0.67 -2.81
CA THR A 215 -40.67 0.01 -3.69
C THR A 215 -40.83 -0.79 -4.97
N PRO A 216 -42.08 -1.05 -5.40
CA PRO A 216 -42.31 -1.71 -6.67
C PRO A 216 -41.87 -0.81 -7.82
N TYR A 217 -41.37 -1.43 -8.87
CA TYR A 217 -41.07 -0.78 -10.14
C TYR A 217 -41.49 -1.68 -11.29
N TRP A 218 -41.67 -1.11 -12.46
CA TRP A 218 -42.09 -1.83 -13.67
C TRP A 218 -41.11 -1.57 -14.79
N GLN A 219 -40.78 -2.62 -15.51
CA GLN A 219 -39.91 -2.54 -16.68
C GLN A 219 -40.67 -2.96 -17.92
N LEU A 220 -40.48 -2.25 -19.02
CA LEU A 220 -41.02 -2.64 -20.32
C LEU A 220 -39.95 -3.40 -21.08
N HIS A 221 -40.25 -4.65 -21.44
CA HIS A 221 -39.39 -5.49 -22.25
C HIS A 221 -40.08 -5.76 -23.60
N ILE A 222 -39.35 -5.61 -24.69
CA ILE A 222 -39.80 -5.93 -26.05
C ILE A 222 -38.92 -7.08 -26.55
N THR A 223 -39.60 -8.13 -27.05
CA THR A 223 -38.91 -9.23 -27.73
C THR A 223 -39.22 -9.12 -29.22
N LEU A 224 -38.19 -8.95 -30.02
CA LEU A 224 -38.30 -8.90 -31.49
C LEU A 224 -37.78 -10.22 -32.07
N GLU A 225 -38.54 -10.75 -33.04
CA GLU A 225 -38.14 -11.90 -33.84
C GLU A 225 -37.82 -11.47 -35.27
N ARG A 226 -36.69 -11.92 -35.77
CA ARG A 226 -36.30 -11.76 -37.17
C ARG A 226 -35.56 -13.01 -37.65
N LEU A 227 -36.06 -13.67 -38.65
CA LEU A 227 -35.46 -14.88 -39.26
C LEU A 227 -35.17 -16.00 -38.26
N GLY A 228 -36.05 -16.18 -37.25
CA GLY A 228 -35.87 -17.19 -36.19
C GLY A 228 -34.92 -16.79 -35.06
N GLU A 229 -34.32 -15.62 -35.11
CA GLU A 229 -33.56 -15.03 -34.02
C GLU A 229 -34.45 -14.12 -33.16
N PHE A 230 -34.37 -14.35 -31.81
CA PHE A 230 -35.07 -13.53 -30.84
C PHE A 230 -34.07 -12.58 -30.16
N ARG A 231 -34.43 -11.28 -30.09
CA ARG A 231 -33.69 -10.28 -29.34
C ARG A 231 -34.59 -9.58 -28.35
N GLN A 232 -34.18 -9.54 -27.09
CA GLN A 232 -34.90 -8.84 -26.03
C GLN A 232 -34.26 -7.48 -25.76
N PHE A 233 -35.08 -6.45 -25.66
CA PHE A 233 -34.69 -5.10 -25.31
C PHE A 233 -35.48 -4.68 -24.07
N ALA A 234 -34.82 -3.98 -23.13
CA ALA A 234 -35.45 -3.36 -21.98
C ALA A 234 -35.51 -1.84 -22.19
N HIS A 235 -36.54 -1.20 -21.68
CA HIS A 235 -36.57 0.25 -21.59
C HIS A 235 -35.47 0.72 -20.62
N ILE A 236 -34.83 1.85 -20.92
CA ILE A 236 -33.65 2.31 -20.18
C ILE A 236 -34.02 2.72 -18.75
N GLU A 237 -35.23 3.28 -18.56
CA GLU A 237 -35.70 3.75 -17.25
C GLU A 237 -36.81 2.87 -16.70
N ASP A 238 -36.83 2.64 -15.41
CA ASP A 238 -37.88 1.93 -14.71
C ASP A 238 -39.08 2.87 -14.48
N PHE A 239 -40.28 2.34 -14.68
CA PHE A 239 -41.49 3.08 -14.38
C PHE A 239 -41.85 2.97 -12.90
N LYS A 240 -42.22 4.10 -12.30
CA LYS A 240 -42.55 4.19 -10.86
C LYS A 240 -43.99 3.82 -10.54
N SER A 241 -44.87 3.71 -11.56
CA SER A 241 -46.21 3.21 -11.40
C SER A 241 -46.61 2.27 -12.53
N LYS A 242 -47.58 1.40 -12.25
CA LYS A 242 -48.10 0.41 -13.19
C LYS A 242 -48.80 1.12 -14.38
N GLU A 243 -49.54 2.18 -14.08
CA GLU A 243 -50.27 2.96 -15.06
C GLU A 243 -49.34 3.61 -16.10
N GLN A 244 -48.17 4.09 -15.64
CA GLN A 244 -47.15 4.64 -16.54
C GLN A 244 -46.56 3.56 -17.44
N ALA A 245 -46.29 2.37 -16.92
CA ALA A 245 -45.79 1.25 -17.70
C ALA A 245 -46.83 0.74 -18.70
N GLU A 246 -48.08 0.62 -18.30
CA GLU A 246 -49.19 0.24 -19.19
C GLU A 246 -49.42 1.28 -20.28
N ALA A 247 -49.37 2.57 -19.98
CA ALA A 247 -49.49 3.65 -20.95
C ALA A 247 -48.33 3.65 -21.98
N ALA A 248 -47.11 3.32 -21.51
CA ALA A 248 -45.96 3.14 -22.40
C ALA A 248 -46.13 1.90 -23.28
N HIS A 249 -46.58 0.78 -22.72
CA HIS A 249 -46.82 -0.46 -23.45
C HIS A 249 -47.88 -0.28 -24.55
N ALA A 250 -48.94 0.50 -24.28
CA ALA A 250 -50.03 0.75 -25.23
C ALA A 250 -49.62 1.60 -26.45
N ARG A 251 -48.40 2.18 -26.45
CA ARG A 251 -47.85 2.97 -27.57
C ARG A 251 -47.05 2.12 -28.56
N PHE A 252 -46.77 0.88 -28.22
CA PHE A 252 -46.09 -0.11 -29.06
C PHE A 252 -47.05 -1.15 -29.62
#